data_ae41a4f594465c91c80b71ddea2c12f8
#
_entry.id   ae41a4f594465c91c80b71ddea2c12f8
#
_cell.length_a   1.000
_cell.length_b   1.000
_cell.length_c   1.000
_cell.angle_alpha   90.00
_cell.angle_beta   90.00
_cell.angle_gamma   90.00
#
_symmetry.space_group_name_H-M   'P 1'
#
loop_
_entity.id
_entity.type
_entity.pdbx_description
1 polymer ?
#
loop_
_entity_poly.entity_id
_entity_poly.type
_entity_poly.pdbx_seq_one_letter_code
_entity_poly.pdbx_strand_id
1 'polypeptide(L)'
;EFGHYNALYYRAGDAFDPNLVMDVEEIMSQGLQLLCYDYYDAYNEEYGRALAQSTVFQIMRYVPKGFAVNEAEYLCYTAPDLTLEKLDDIWSAANEKYAQPLGKTEDAWTAIPHVFQQPFYYIGYATSSLAAFELFVKSREDFRQSVEQFLAIAQLPAGTGFLTVLRSAGLDNIFEKGRITALSEELADILLPEQSFSSPQP
;
A
#
# COMPACT_ATOMS: atom_id res chain seq x y z
N GLU A 1 7.17 11.16 0.81
CA GLU A 1 7.22 12.46 1.52
C GLU A 1 6.48 13.59 0.79
N PHE A 2 6.67 13.73 -0.54
CA PHE A 2 6.00 14.81 -1.29
C PHE A 2 4.47 14.63 -1.35
N GLY A 3 3.98 13.40 -1.32
CA GLY A 3 2.54 13.11 -1.19
C GLY A 3 1.95 13.62 0.12
N HIS A 4 2.64 13.42 1.23
CA HIS A 4 2.23 13.97 2.54
C HIS A 4 2.24 15.50 2.54
N TYR A 5 3.24 16.12 1.90
CA TYR A 5 3.23 17.57 1.73
C TYR A 5 2.00 18.06 0.97
N ASN A 6 1.59 17.37 -0.10
CA ASN A 6 0.37 17.72 -0.84
C ASN A 6 -0.88 17.58 0.04
N ALA A 7 -0.96 16.52 0.86
CA ALA A 7 -2.06 16.35 1.80
C ALA A 7 -2.14 17.55 2.77
N LEU A 8 -1.02 17.96 3.36
CA LEU A 8 -0.97 19.10 4.26
C LEU A 8 -1.33 20.43 3.57
N TYR A 9 -0.87 20.62 2.33
CA TYR A 9 -1.05 21.86 1.60
C TYR A 9 -2.50 22.08 1.13
N TYR A 10 -3.18 21.02 0.70
CA TYR A 10 -4.52 21.11 0.13
C TYR A 10 -5.64 20.79 1.12
N ARG A 11 -5.31 20.28 2.30
CA ARG A 11 -6.28 19.85 3.31
C ARG A 11 -7.26 20.95 3.70
N ALA A 12 -8.56 20.59 3.73
CA ALA A 12 -9.56 21.49 4.27
C ALA A 12 -9.48 21.55 5.81
N GLY A 13 -9.48 22.73 6.37
CA GLY A 13 -9.43 22.95 7.81
C GLY A 13 -8.03 23.23 8.34
N ASP A 14 -7.72 22.76 9.54
CA ASP A 14 -6.42 22.96 10.17
C ASP A 14 -5.41 21.93 9.66
N ALA A 15 -4.35 22.41 9.04
CA ALA A 15 -3.25 21.56 8.57
C ALA A 15 -2.50 20.84 9.72
N PHE A 16 -2.62 21.34 10.94
CA PHE A 16 -2.00 20.76 12.14
C PHE A 16 -3.00 19.97 13.01
N ASP A 17 -4.19 19.66 12.48
CA ASP A 17 -5.14 18.81 13.18
C ASP A 17 -4.48 17.46 13.54
N PRO A 18 -4.44 17.08 14.83
CA PRO A 18 -3.79 15.82 15.25
C PRO A 18 -4.61 14.56 14.89
N ASN A 19 -5.85 14.72 14.43
CA ASN A 19 -6.74 13.59 14.12
C ASN A 19 -6.47 12.98 12.73
N LEU A 20 -5.21 12.77 12.38
CA LEU A 20 -4.84 12.15 11.12
C LEU A 20 -5.24 10.68 11.09
N VAL A 21 -5.85 10.26 9.98
CA VAL A 21 -6.13 8.85 9.68
C VAL A 21 -4.98 8.31 8.84
N MET A 22 -4.09 7.54 9.43
CA MET A 22 -2.84 7.12 8.81
C MET A 22 -3.04 6.33 7.53
N ASP A 23 -4.08 5.50 7.45
CA ASP A 23 -4.46 4.79 6.23
C ASP A 23 -4.71 5.74 5.06
N VAL A 24 -5.21 6.96 5.34
CA VAL A 24 -5.46 8.00 4.34
C VAL A 24 -4.18 8.74 3.98
N GLU A 25 -3.36 9.07 4.97
CA GLU A 25 -2.10 9.79 4.75
C GLU A 25 -1.15 8.97 3.84
N GLU A 26 -1.10 7.66 4.01
CA GLU A 26 -0.26 6.79 3.18
C GLU A 26 -0.83 6.57 1.75
N ILE A 27 -2.13 6.82 1.51
CA ILE A 27 -2.66 6.90 0.13
C ILE A 27 -1.96 8.04 -0.62
N MET A 28 -1.71 9.16 0.06
CA MET A 28 -1.11 10.33 -0.56
C MET A 28 0.35 10.09 -0.95
N SER A 29 1.13 9.44 -0.09
CA SER A 29 2.54 9.12 -0.38
C SER A 29 2.67 8.08 -1.49
N GLN A 30 1.99 6.95 -1.37
CA GLN A 30 2.06 5.82 -2.30
C GLN A 30 1.33 6.13 -3.61
N GLY A 31 0.16 6.79 -3.55
CA GLY A 31 -0.61 7.19 -4.72
C GLY A 31 0.15 8.13 -5.63
N LEU A 32 0.85 9.12 -5.06
CA LEU A 32 1.67 10.02 -5.86
C LEU A 32 2.83 9.28 -6.54
N GLN A 33 3.48 8.35 -5.84
CA GLN A 33 4.55 7.54 -6.43
C GLN A 33 4.05 6.74 -7.64
N LEU A 34 2.85 6.14 -7.53
CA LEU A 34 2.26 5.35 -8.60
C LEU A 34 1.76 6.22 -9.76
N LEU A 35 1.16 7.38 -9.49
CA LEU A 35 0.76 8.34 -10.53
C LEU A 35 1.97 8.88 -11.32
N CYS A 36 3.15 8.93 -10.70
CA CYS A 36 4.39 9.33 -11.37
C CYS A 36 5.01 8.22 -12.23
N TYR A 37 4.40 7.04 -12.35
CA TYR A 37 4.97 5.85 -13.01
C TYR A 37 5.57 6.15 -14.40
N ASP A 38 4.85 6.86 -15.26
CA ASP A 38 5.31 7.16 -16.62
C ASP A 38 6.32 8.32 -16.69
N TYR A 39 6.54 9.01 -15.58
CA TYR A 39 7.47 10.14 -15.52
C TYR A 39 8.88 9.75 -15.05
N TYR A 40 9.07 8.52 -14.60
CA TYR A 40 10.39 8.04 -14.16
C TYR A 40 11.41 8.03 -15.31
N ASP A 41 10.98 7.77 -16.55
CA ASP A 41 11.86 7.83 -17.73
C ASP A 41 12.37 9.27 -17.99
N ALA A 42 11.55 10.28 -17.71
CA ALA A 42 11.96 11.68 -17.83
C ALA A 42 13.00 12.08 -16.77
N TYR A 43 12.97 11.41 -15.61
CA TYR A 43 13.96 11.61 -14.56
C TYR A 43 15.28 10.91 -14.88
N ASN A 44 15.25 9.73 -15.47
CA ASN A 44 16.43 8.96 -15.85
C ASN A 44 16.12 8.03 -17.04
N GLU A 45 16.64 8.34 -18.22
CA GLU A 45 16.39 7.59 -19.46
C GLU A 45 16.88 6.13 -19.40
N GLU A 46 17.97 5.88 -18.66
CA GLU A 46 18.59 4.53 -18.62
C GLU A 46 17.88 3.60 -17.62
N TYR A 47 17.49 4.13 -16.45
CA TYR A 47 16.97 3.31 -15.35
C TYR A 47 15.53 3.64 -14.95
N GLY A 48 14.92 4.64 -15.57
CA GLY A 48 13.60 5.15 -15.19
C GLY A 48 12.54 4.07 -15.15
N ARG A 49 12.43 3.27 -16.20
CA ARG A 49 11.49 2.15 -16.26
C ARG A 49 11.73 1.10 -15.18
N ALA A 50 12.98 0.72 -14.95
CA ALA A 50 13.32 -0.24 -13.90
C ALA A 50 13.01 0.32 -12.50
N LEU A 51 13.24 1.62 -12.31
CA LEU A 51 12.89 2.32 -11.06
C LEU A 51 11.37 2.38 -10.86
N ALA A 52 10.61 2.69 -11.90
CA ALA A 52 9.14 2.68 -11.86
C ALA A 52 8.60 1.30 -11.48
N GLN A 53 9.06 0.24 -12.14
CA GLN A 53 8.68 -1.13 -11.81
C GLN A 53 9.07 -1.51 -10.38
N SER A 54 10.30 -1.19 -9.96
CA SER A 54 10.77 -1.43 -8.60
C SER A 54 9.89 -0.73 -7.56
N THR A 55 9.45 0.49 -7.83
CA THR A 55 8.53 1.25 -6.96
C THR A 55 7.19 0.53 -6.82
N VAL A 56 6.60 0.08 -7.93
CA VAL A 56 5.34 -0.69 -7.90
C VAL A 56 5.51 -1.96 -7.07
N PHE A 57 6.55 -2.76 -7.32
CA PHE A 57 6.81 -3.98 -6.56
C PHE A 57 7.06 -3.72 -5.07
N GLN A 58 7.72 -2.61 -4.74
CA GLN A 58 7.93 -2.22 -3.35
C GLN A 58 6.60 -1.95 -2.65
N ILE A 59 5.70 -1.19 -3.29
CA ILE A 59 4.37 -0.89 -2.74
C ILE A 59 3.51 -2.16 -2.66
N MET A 60 3.55 -3.05 -3.67
CA MET A 60 2.83 -4.33 -3.64
C MET A 60 3.23 -5.18 -2.43
N ARG A 61 4.48 -5.16 -2.03
CA ARG A 61 4.97 -5.93 -0.86
C ARG A 61 4.40 -5.46 0.46
N TYR A 62 3.92 -4.21 0.55
CA TYR A 62 3.26 -3.73 1.78
C TYR A 62 1.94 -4.45 2.05
N VAL A 63 1.23 -4.92 1.02
CA VAL A 63 -0.08 -5.56 1.19
C VAL A 63 0.06 -6.85 2.01
N PRO A 64 0.74 -7.92 1.55
CA PRO A 64 0.84 -9.14 2.33
C PRO A 64 1.65 -8.95 3.62
N LYS A 65 2.65 -8.05 3.63
CA LYS A 65 3.42 -7.76 4.84
C LYS A 65 2.55 -7.07 5.90
N GLY A 66 1.72 -6.10 5.52
CA GLY A 66 0.83 -5.43 6.46
C GLY A 66 -0.18 -6.38 7.09
N PHE A 67 -0.74 -7.30 6.31
CA PHE A 67 -1.63 -8.34 6.84
C PHE A 67 -0.90 -9.30 7.80
N ALA A 68 0.32 -9.72 7.47
CA ALA A 68 1.13 -10.57 8.34
C ALA A 68 1.43 -9.89 9.68
N VAL A 69 1.89 -8.64 9.64
CA VAL A 69 2.19 -7.85 10.85
C VAL A 69 0.94 -7.65 11.68
N ASN A 70 -0.17 -7.24 11.08
CA ASN A 70 -1.43 -7.01 11.80
C ASN A 70 -1.97 -8.27 12.48
N GLU A 71 -1.91 -9.42 11.81
CA GLU A 71 -2.35 -10.69 12.41
C GLU A 71 -1.44 -11.09 13.57
N ALA A 72 -0.13 -10.97 13.40
CA ALA A 72 0.82 -11.27 14.47
C ALA A 72 0.63 -10.35 15.67
N GLU A 73 0.51 -9.04 15.47
CA GLU A 73 0.21 -8.08 16.54
C GLU A 73 -1.08 -8.45 17.26
N TYR A 74 -2.17 -8.70 16.52
CA TYR A 74 -3.45 -9.06 17.12
C TYR A 74 -3.35 -10.32 18.00
N LEU A 75 -2.71 -11.36 17.48
CA LEU A 75 -2.52 -12.61 18.23
C LEU A 75 -1.62 -12.43 19.45
N CYS A 76 -0.54 -11.65 19.35
CA CYS A 76 0.33 -11.35 20.48
C CYS A 76 -0.39 -10.54 21.57
N TYR A 77 -1.11 -9.49 21.19
CA TYR A 77 -1.82 -8.64 22.16
C TYR A 77 -3.03 -9.30 22.82
N THR A 78 -3.60 -10.32 22.19
CA THR A 78 -4.74 -11.07 22.75
C THR A 78 -4.34 -12.38 23.44
N ALA A 79 -3.08 -12.79 23.35
CA ALA A 79 -2.60 -14.00 24.02
C ALA A 79 -2.58 -13.84 25.54
N PRO A 80 -3.24 -14.73 26.32
CA PRO A 80 -3.29 -14.62 27.78
C PRO A 80 -1.93 -14.86 28.46
N ASP A 81 -1.08 -15.70 27.86
CA ASP A 81 0.23 -16.10 28.37
C ASP A 81 1.27 -16.04 27.27
N LEU A 82 1.70 -14.84 26.89
CA LEU A 82 2.70 -14.62 25.85
C LEU A 82 4.10 -14.88 26.39
N THR A 83 4.78 -15.89 25.84
CA THR A 83 6.21 -16.16 26.04
C THR A 83 6.98 -15.81 24.79
N LEU A 84 8.31 -15.70 24.87
CA LEU A 84 9.14 -15.46 23.68
C LEU A 84 8.95 -16.55 22.62
N GLU A 85 8.89 -17.81 23.02
CA GLU A 85 8.65 -18.94 22.12
C GLU A 85 7.30 -18.80 21.38
N LYS A 86 6.22 -18.51 22.12
CA LYS A 86 4.89 -18.28 21.50
C LYS A 86 4.88 -17.08 20.57
N LEU A 87 5.61 -16.04 20.91
CA LEU A 87 5.74 -14.84 20.10
C LEU A 87 6.42 -15.19 18.78
N ASP A 88 7.54 -15.90 18.79
CA ASP A 88 8.26 -16.34 17.59
C ASP A 88 7.40 -17.29 16.73
N ASP A 89 6.65 -18.20 17.36
CA ASP A 89 5.70 -19.09 16.66
C ASP A 89 4.60 -18.29 15.95
N ILE A 90 4.01 -17.28 16.62
CA ILE A 90 2.96 -16.44 16.03
C ILE A 90 3.50 -15.67 14.82
N TRP A 91 4.66 -15.04 14.96
CA TRP A 91 5.27 -14.30 13.85
C TRP A 91 5.67 -15.20 12.70
N SER A 92 6.22 -16.37 12.97
CA SER A 92 6.58 -17.36 11.96
C SER A 92 5.35 -17.84 11.19
N ALA A 93 4.28 -18.18 11.89
CA ALA A 93 3.02 -18.64 11.28
C ALA A 93 2.37 -17.55 10.43
N ALA A 94 2.33 -16.30 10.90
CA ALA A 94 1.80 -15.18 10.12
C ALA A 94 2.62 -14.93 8.87
N ASN A 95 3.94 -14.94 8.96
CA ASN A 95 4.82 -14.77 7.80
C ASN A 95 4.65 -15.90 6.77
N GLU A 96 4.52 -17.14 7.20
CA GLU A 96 4.27 -18.28 6.32
C GLU A 96 2.92 -18.15 5.61
N LYS A 97 1.86 -17.84 6.37
CA LYS A 97 0.49 -17.67 5.85
C LYS A 97 0.40 -16.63 4.74
N TYR A 98 1.12 -15.52 4.88
CA TYR A 98 1.11 -14.42 3.91
C TYR A 98 2.31 -14.45 2.95
N ALA A 99 2.99 -15.60 2.83
CA ALA A 99 4.11 -15.82 1.94
C ALA A 99 5.20 -14.73 2.02
N GLN A 100 5.48 -14.25 3.23
CA GLN A 100 6.52 -13.25 3.42
C GLN A 100 7.91 -13.92 3.31
N PRO A 101 8.79 -13.42 2.43
CA PRO A 101 10.15 -13.94 2.30
C PRO A 101 11.06 -13.43 3.43
N LEU A 102 10.50 -13.16 4.59
CA LEU A 102 11.29 -12.85 5.77
C LEU A 102 12.10 -14.10 6.07
N GLY A 103 13.40 -14.01 5.86
CA GLY A 103 14.30 -15.12 6.19
C GLY A 103 13.94 -15.66 7.57
N LYS A 104 14.18 -16.93 7.78
CA LYS A 104 13.99 -17.66 9.04
C LYS A 104 14.90 -17.12 10.16
N THR A 105 14.93 -15.82 10.37
CA THR A 105 15.56 -15.22 11.53
C THR A 105 14.44 -15.06 12.56
N GLU A 106 14.55 -15.80 13.60
CA GLU A 106 13.62 -15.83 14.74
C GLU A 106 13.23 -14.42 15.23
N ASP A 107 14.06 -13.44 14.99
CA ASP A 107 13.90 -12.04 15.43
C ASP A 107 13.49 -11.04 14.34
N ALA A 108 13.01 -11.48 13.17
CA ALA A 108 12.73 -10.55 12.05
C ALA A 108 11.69 -9.47 12.39
N TRP A 109 10.77 -9.73 13.30
CA TRP A 109 9.77 -8.76 13.79
C TRP A 109 10.40 -7.63 14.59
N THR A 110 11.53 -7.84 15.25
CA THR A 110 12.25 -6.83 16.04
C THR A 110 12.79 -5.70 15.16
N ALA A 111 12.96 -5.95 13.87
CA ALA A 111 13.40 -4.97 12.88
C ALA A 111 12.26 -4.04 12.40
N ILE A 112 11.01 -4.23 12.88
CA ILE A 112 9.86 -3.40 12.55
C ILE A 112 9.60 -2.42 13.71
N PRO A 113 10.09 -1.16 13.65
CA PRO A 113 9.95 -0.23 14.77
C PRO A 113 8.49 0.05 15.15
N HIS A 114 7.59 0.02 14.17
CA HIS A 114 6.16 0.31 14.34
C HIS A 114 5.49 -0.62 15.35
N VAL A 115 5.88 -1.89 15.40
CA VAL A 115 5.34 -2.87 16.36
C VAL A 115 5.50 -2.41 17.81
N PHE A 116 6.57 -1.64 18.10
CA PHE A 116 6.86 -1.13 19.44
C PHE A 116 6.37 0.30 19.67
N GLN A 117 6.42 1.13 18.63
CA GLN A 117 6.17 2.55 18.75
C GLN A 117 4.71 2.90 18.51
N GLN A 118 4.05 2.21 17.58
CA GLN A 118 2.68 2.45 17.15
C GLN A 118 1.99 1.13 16.79
N PRO A 119 1.54 0.34 17.77
CA PRO A 119 0.83 -0.91 17.51
C PRO A 119 -0.35 -0.73 16.56
N PHE A 120 -0.54 -1.71 15.68
CA PHE A 120 -1.56 -1.70 14.62
C PHE A 120 -1.45 -0.58 13.58
N TYR A 121 -0.34 0.14 13.53
CA TYR A 121 -0.08 1.11 12.48
C TYR A 121 0.19 0.46 11.12
N TYR A 122 0.92 -0.66 11.13
CA TYR A 122 1.51 -1.22 9.91
C TYR A 122 0.46 -1.70 8.89
N ILE A 123 -0.74 -2.04 9.32
CA ILE A 123 -1.86 -2.38 8.43
C ILE A 123 -2.25 -1.18 7.53
N GLY A 124 -2.05 0.04 7.99
CA GLY A 124 -2.29 1.24 7.22
C GLY A 124 -1.52 1.28 5.89
N TYR A 125 -0.28 0.75 5.87
CA TYR A 125 0.47 0.61 4.61
C TYR A 125 -0.18 -0.35 3.63
N ALA A 126 -0.84 -1.41 4.09
CA ALA A 126 -1.51 -2.36 3.22
C ALA A 126 -2.81 -1.80 2.66
N THR A 127 -3.64 -1.21 3.50
CA THR A 127 -4.93 -0.63 3.10
C THR A 127 -4.75 0.56 2.16
N SER A 128 -3.79 1.43 2.47
CA SER A 128 -3.45 2.56 1.60
C SER A 128 -2.80 2.13 0.29
N SER A 129 -1.95 1.07 0.28
CA SER A 129 -1.41 0.51 -0.96
C SER A 129 -2.51 0.05 -1.91
N LEU A 130 -3.53 -0.63 -1.39
CA LEU A 130 -4.66 -1.08 -2.20
C LEU A 130 -5.43 0.11 -2.81
N ALA A 131 -5.69 1.16 -2.03
CA ALA A 131 -6.32 2.38 -2.53
C ALA A 131 -5.43 3.14 -3.54
N ALA A 132 -4.12 3.16 -3.32
CA ALA A 132 -3.16 3.74 -4.26
C ALA A 132 -3.11 2.97 -5.59
N PHE A 133 -3.25 1.64 -5.55
CA PHE A 133 -3.36 0.81 -6.75
C PHE A 133 -4.68 1.03 -7.50
N GLU A 134 -5.79 1.30 -6.80
CA GLU A 134 -7.03 1.74 -7.46
C GLU A 134 -6.80 3.01 -8.30
N LEU A 135 -6.14 4.01 -7.72
CA LEU A 135 -5.75 5.23 -8.46
C LEU A 135 -4.85 4.92 -9.64
N PHE A 136 -3.88 4.03 -9.47
CA PHE A 136 -2.93 3.65 -10.51
C PHE A 136 -3.62 2.96 -11.69
N VAL A 137 -4.49 1.98 -11.43
CA VAL A 137 -5.24 1.29 -12.49
C VAL A 137 -6.13 2.28 -13.24
N LYS A 138 -6.90 3.10 -12.52
CA LYS A 138 -7.73 4.15 -13.13
C LYS A 138 -6.91 5.16 -13.95
N SER A 139 -5.68 5.44 -13.53
CA SER A 139 -4.79 6.35 -14.27
C SER A 139 -4.35 5.83 -15.63
N ARG A 140 -4.45 4.51 -15.86
CA ARG A 140 -4.18 3.91 -17.18
C ARG A 140 -5.30 4.18 -18.18
N GLU A 141 -6.51 4.42 -17.69
CA GLU A 141 -7.67 4.77 -18.51
C GLU A 141 -7.78 6.28 -18.69
N ASP A 142 -7.76 7.03 -17.58
CA ASP A 142 -7.80 8.50 -17.57
C ASP A 142 -6.90 9.08 -16.47
N PHE A 143 -5.69 9.44 -16.88
CA PHE A 143 -4.69 10.03 -15.98
C PHE A 143 -5.17 11.32 -15.32
N ARG A 144 -5.85 12.18 -16.09
CA ARG A 144 -6.33 13.47 -15.58
C ARG A 144 -7.38 13.27 -14.50
N GLN A 145 -8.33 12.38 -14.74
CA GLN A 145 -9.36 12.05 -13.75
C GLN A 145 -8.73 11.49 -12.46
N SER A 146 -7.72 10.63 -12.59
CA SER A 146 -7.04 10.05 -11.41
C SER A 146 -6.26 11.10 -10.61
N VAL A 147 -5.68 12.10 -11.26
CA VAL A 147 -5.10 13.26 -10.56
C VAL A 147 -6.17 14.07 -9.83
N GLU A 148 -7.34 14.27 -10.44
CA GLU A 148 -8.47 14.96 -9.79
C GLU A 148 -8.96 14.16 -8.56
N GLN A 149 -9.04 12.83 -8.66
CA GLN A 149 -9.37 11.93 -7.54
C GLN A 149 -8.33 12.02 -6.41
N PHE A 150 -7.05 11.99 -6.74
CA PHE A 150 -5.96 12.17 -5.78
C PHE A 150 -6.06 13.52 -5.04
N LEU A 151 -6.30 14.60 -5.77
CA LEU A 151 -6.48 15.92 -5.18
C LEU A 151 -7.75 16.02 -4.33
N ALA A 152 -8.81 15.32 -4.72
CA ALA A 152 -10.03 15.25 -3.91
C ALA A 152 -9.77 14.60 -2.54
N ILE A 153 -8.91 13.58 -2.47
CA ILE A 153 -8.47 12.99 -1.19
C ILE A 153 -7.69 14.02 -0.37
N ALA A 154 -6.73 14.71 -1.00
CA ALA A 154 -5.91 15.73 -0.35
C ALA A 154 -6.72 16.86 0.28
N GLN A 155 -7.88 17.19 -0.28
CA GLN A 155 -8.75 18.28 0.17
C GLN A 155 -9.71 17.91 1.31
N LEU A 156 -9.80 16.64 1.67
CA LEU A 156 -10.68 16.22 2.76
C LEU A 156 -10.15 16.68 4.12
N PRO A 157 -11.03 16.96 5.08
CA PRO A 157 -10.62 17.29 6.45
C PRO A 157 -9.85 16.14 7.09
N ALA A 158 -8.93 16.48 7.99
CA ALA A 158 -8.33 15.50 8.90
C ALA A 158 -9.40 14.69 9.62
N GLY A 159 -9.12 13.44 9.96
CA GLY A 159 -10.09 12.56 10.63
C GLY A 159 -11.18 12.00 9.71
N THR A 160 -11.19 12.31 8.42
CA THR A 160 -12.10 11.67 7.47
C THR A 160 -11.79 10.18 7.40
N GLY A 161 -12.76 9.33 7.75
CA GLY A 161 -12.57 7.88 7.78
C GLY A 161 -12.31 7.29 6.39
N PHE A 162 -11.47 6.26 6.31
CA PHE A 162 -10.94 5.64 5.10
C PHE A 162 -12.01 5.31 4.04
N LEU A 163 -13.10 4.61 4.41
CA LEU A 163 -14.18 4.29 3.45
C LEU A 163 -14.93 5.53 2.91
N THR A 164 -14.97 6.60 3.69
CA THR A 164 -15.54 7.88 3.23
C THR A 164 -14.61 8.52 2.22
N VAL A 165 -13.30 8.44 2.45
CA VAL A 165 -12.27 8.93 1.52
C VAL A 165 -12.39 8.21 0.18
N LEU A 166 -12.40 6.88 0.17
CA LEU A 166 -12.53 6.10 -1.07
C LEU A 166 -13.78 6.52 -1.85
N ARG A 167 -14.92 6.60 -1.18
CA ARG A 167 -16.19 6.98 -1.79
C ARG A 167 -16.17 8.39 -2.36
N SER A 168 -15.62 9.35 -1.62
CA SER A 168 -15.52 10.75 -2.05
C SER A 168 -14.61 10.92 -3.27
N ALA A 169 -13.58 10.09 -3.39
CA ALA A 169 -12.67 10.09 -4.53
C ALA A 169 -13.17 9.21 -5.70
N GLY A 170 -14.31 8.52 -5.57
CA GLY A 170 -14.79 7.60 -6.60
C GLY A 170 -13.92 6.36 -6.78
N LEU A 171 -13.25 5.93 -5.70
CA LEU A 171 -12.48 4.70 -5.64
C LEU A 171 -13.34 3.55 -5.11
N ASP A 172 -13.02 2.34 -5.55
CA ASP A 172 -13.73 1.15 -5.15
C ASP A 172 -13.41 0.78 -3.69
N ASN A 173 -14.37 0.12 -3.03
CA ASN A 173 -14.17 -0.34 -1.68
C ASN A 173 -13.31 -1.61 -1.67
N ILE A 174 -12.07 -1.48 -1.26
CA ILE A 174 -11.08 -2.57 -1.20
C ILE A 174 -11.50 -3.74 -0.29
N PHE A 175 -12.46 -3.53 0.61
CA PHE A 175 -12.97 -4.58 1.52
C PHE A 175 -14.14 -5.37 0.91
N GLU A 176 -14.61 -5.02 -0.28
CA GLU A 176 -15.61 -5.81 -0.97
C GLU A 176 -15.03 -7.16 -1.42
N LYS A 177 -15.85 -8.19 -1.28
CA LYS A 177 -15.43 -9.54 -1.65
C LYS A 177 -15.02 -9.61 -3.11
N GLY A 178 -13.81 -10.05 -3.35
CA GLY A 178 -13.25 -10.22 -4.70
C GLY A 178 -12.57 -8.96 -5.27
N ARG A 179 -12.69 -7.78 -4.63
CA ARG A 179 -12.05 -6.56 -5.18
C ARG A 179 -10.52 -6.66 -5.23
N ILE A 180 -9.89 -7.18 -4.18
CA ILE A 180 -8.42 -7.37 -4.15
C ILE A 180 -7.98 -8.33 -5.27
N THR A 181 -8.75 -9.39 -5.52
CA THR A 181 -8.45 -10.33 -6.61
C THR A 181 -8.56 -9.63 -7.97
N ALA A 182 -9.65 -8.92 -8.22
CA ALA A 182 -9.82 -8.16 -9.45
C ALA A 182 -8.71 -7.12 -9.65
N LEU A 183 -8.39 -6.37 -8.60
CA LEU A 183 -7.29 -5.38 -8.65
C LEU A 183 -5.94 -6.04 -8.96
N SER A 184 -5.68 -7.24 -8.44
CA SER A 184 -4.44 -7.96 -8.75
C SER A 184 -4.37 -8.42 -10.21
N GLU A 185 -5.49 -8.81 -10.81
CA GLU A 185 -5.60 -9.16 -12.23
C GLU A 185 -5.38 -7.93 -13.10
N GLU A 186 -6.04 -6.80 -12.80
CA GLU A 186 -5.86 -5.52 -13.49
C GLU A 186 -4.39 -5.04 -13.44
N LEU A 187 -3.73 -5.20 -12.30
CA LEU A 187 -2.30 -4.86 -12.15
C LEU A 187 -1.40 -5.80 -12.96
N ALA A 188 -1.72 -7.09 -12.99
CA ALA A 188 -0.96 -8.06 -13.78
C ALA A 188 -1.03 -7.72 -15.28
N ASP A 189 -2.19 -7.36 -15.79
CA ASP A 189 -2.37 -6.94 -17.19
C ASP A 189 -1.55 -5.68 -17.55
N ILE A 190 -1.42 -4.75 -16.61
CA ILE A 190 -0.63 -3.52 -16.80
C ILE A 190 0.88 -3.81 -16.75
N LEU A 191 1.32 -4.62 -15.80
CA LEU A 191 2.74 -4.77 -15.47
C LEU A 191 3.41 -5.92 -16.23
N LEU A 192 2.63 -6.93 -16.64
CA LEU A 192 3.08 -8.13 -17.35
C LEU A 192 2.35 -8.23 -18.70
N PRO A 193 2.47 -7.22 -19.59
CA PRO A 193 1.85 -7.32 -20.91
C PRO A 193 2.34 -8.60 -21.58
N GLU A 194 1.44 -9.33 -22.23
CA GLU A 194 1.72 -10.63 -22.86
C GLU A 194 3.06 -10.59 -23.60
N GLN A 195 4.06 -11.23 -23.03
CA GLN A 195 5.24 -11.59 -23.80
C GLN A 195 4.72 -12.58 -24.84
N SER A 196 4.70 -12.16 -26.10
CA SER A 196 4.54 -13.09 -27.20
C SER A 196 5.69 -14.10 -27.11
N PHE A 197 5.46 -15.19 -26.41
CA PHE A 197 6.33 -16.36 -26.51
C PHE A 197 6.22 -16.84 -27.95
N SER A 198 7.04 -16.29 -28.82
CA SER A 198 7.33 -16.92 -30.10
C SER A 198 7.98 -18.26 -29.74
N SER A 199 7.20 -19.31 -29.84
CA SER A 199 7.70 -20.69 -29.73
C SER A 199 8.94 -20.79 -30.58
N PRO A 200 10.06 -21.32 -30.07
CA PRO A 200 11.21 -21.60 -30.92
C PRO A 200 10.72 -22.52 -32.04
N GLN A 201 10.86 -22.06 -33.27
CA GLN A 201 10.56 -22.88 -34.44
C GLN A 201 11.53 -24.08 -34.41
N PRO A 202 11.04 -25.29 -34.75
CA PRO A 202 11.83 -26.53 -34.71
C PRO A 202 13.00 -26.54 -35.70
#